data_4b4b1889a2e2e5945265e3c9b25787d8
#
_entry.id   4b4b1889a2e2e5945265e3c9b25787d8
#
_cell.length_a   1.000
_cell.length_b   1.000
_cell.length_c   1.000
_cell.angle_alpha   90.00
_cell.angle_beta   90.00
_cell.angle_gamma   90.00
#
_symmetry.space_group_name_H-M   'P 1'
#
loop_
_entity.id
_entity.type
_entity.pdbx_description
1 polymer ?
#
loop_
_entity_poly.entity_id
_entity_poly.type
_entity_poly.pdbx_seq_one_letter_code
_entity_poly.pdbx_strand_id
1 'polypeptide(L)'
;MLTFTPTINSGSAKRLEGSIYVVTFFVSETPWDENEKMDLFKKLRDAESWLEWKAKEYGKTVRFVNGVHGLFEPFEVEVVPDYEAGPATDIAERYLTKAGLPAGVGYSAWVKRNSGCDQSLIFVIANKPGRGYANPFGGDNDWAEGTVLFHSAERPLESSSIIHEFLHLFGAVDLYETDAQTKENSDRMEKMYPKEVMHNHYFPLKELQMSPLTAWLVGLSDKQEPWFDSFLLSP
;
A
#
# COMPACT_ATOMS: atom_id res chain seq x y z
N MET A 1 2.67 26.72 4.76
CA MET A 1 3.34 25.73 3.90
C MET A 1 3.46 24.46 4.73
N LEU A 2 2.73 23.42 4.40
CA LEU A 2 2.94 22.10 5.03
C LEU A 2 4.21 21.53 4.39
N THR A 3 5.29 21.45 5.14
CA THR A 3 6.50 20.75 4.68
C THR A 3 6.20 19.27 4.63
N PHE A 4 6.19 18.69 3.43
CA PHE A 4 6.11 17.25 3.27
C PHE A 4 7.38 16.63 3.88
N THR A 5 7.22 15.79 4.87
CA THR A 5 8.33 14.98 5.41
C THR A 5 8.06 13.54 5.01
N PRO A 6 8.95 12.91 4.23
CA PRO A 6 8.80 11.49 3.92
C PRO A 6 8.69 10.67 5.20
N THR A 7 7.74 9.72 5.22
CA THR A 7 7.49 8.84 6.37
C THR A 7 8.40 7.61 6.39
N ILE A 8 9.63 7.76 5.91
CA ILE A 8 10.63 6.68 5.81
C ILE A 8 10.86 6.06 7.19
N ASN A 9 10.79 4.74 7.27
CA ASN A 9 10.97 3.95 8.49
C ASN A 9 9.95 4.27 9.61
N SER A 10 8.79 4.78 9.28
CA SER A 10 7.71 5.06 10.24
C SER A 10 6.75 3.88 10.38
N GLY A 11 5.92 3.89 11.43
CA GLY A 11 4.90 2.90 11.68
C GLY A 11 5.42 1.47 11.85
N SER A 12 4.59 0.50 11.49
CA SER A 12 4.91 -0.93 11.46
C SER A 12 5.62 -1.35 10.18
N ALA A 13 5.31 -0.71 9.04
CA ALA A 13 5.90 -1.00 7.73
C ALA A 13 7.14 -0.16 7.48
N LYS A 14 8.22 -0.42 8.21
CA LYS A 14 9.43 0.43 8.20
C LYS A 14 10.28 0.28 6.93
N ARG A 15 10.40 -0.92 6.43
CA ARG A 15 11.24 -1.24 5.25
C ARG A 15 10.63 -2.42 4.49
N LEU A 16 10.71 -2.39 3.19
CA LEU A 16 10.26 -3.50 2.34
C LEU A 16 11.28 -4.66 2.42
N GLU A 17 11.41 -5.25 3.60
CA GLU A 17 12.28 -6.41 3.86
C GLU A 17 11.72 -7.26 5.00
N GLY A 18 12.17 -8.51 5.13
CA GLY A 18 11.76 -9.41 6.20
C GLY A 18 10.39 -10.03 5.99
N SER A 19 9.67 -10.29 7.08
CA SER A 19 8.34 -10.89 7.05
C SER A 19 7.26 -9.86 7.34
N ILE A 20 6.29 -9.79 6.44
CA ILE A 20 5.21 -8.79 6.45
C ILE A 20 3.87 -9.53 6.51
N TYR A 21 3.07 -9.24 7.52
CA TYR A 21 1.70 -9.74 7.63
C TYR A 21 0.74 -8.74 6.99
N VAL A 22 -0.01 -9.19 6.00
CA VAL A 22 -1.04 -8.39 5.33
C VAL A 22 -2.40 -8.95 5.71
N VAL A 23 -3.22 -8.19 6.45
CA VAL A 23 -4.62 -8.53 6.63
C VAL A 23 -5.44 -7.81 5.57
N THR A 24 -6.28 -8.55 4.86
CA THR A 24 -7.15 -8.02 3.81
C THR A 24 -8.61 -8.22 4.19
N PHE A 25 -9.39 -7.14 4.14
CA PHE A 25 -10.83 -7.12 4.32
C PHE A 25 -11.51 -6.88 2.97
N PHE A 26 -12.29 -7.86 2.51
CA PHE A 26 -13.20 -7.68 1.38
C PHE A 26 -14.53 -7.15 1.93
N VAL A 27 -14.86 -5.89 1.67
CA VAL A 27 -16.00 -5.21 2.29
C VAL A 27 -17.03 -4.78 1.25
N SER A 28 -18.31 -4.98 1.56
CA SER A 28 -19.40 -4.58 0.69
C SER A 28 -20.69 -4.37 1.49
N GLU A 29 -21.58 -3.54 0.99
CA GLU A 29 -22.95 -3.33 1.51
C GLU A 29 -23.93 -4.38 0.96
N THR A 30 -23.56 -5.03 -0.13
CA THR A 30 -24.38 -6.02 -0.82
C THR A 30 -23.57 -7.30 -1.05
N PRO A 31 -24.21 -8.47 -1.27
CA PRO A 31 -23.49 -9.68 -1.60
C PRO A 31 -22.52 -9.46 -2.76
N TRP A 32 -21.29 -9.94 -2.60
CA TRP A 32 -20.22 -9.79 -3.56
C TRP A 32 -19.87 -11.14 -4.18
N ASP A 33 -19.71 -11.19 -5.49
CA ASP A 33 -19.38 -12.42 -6.21
C ASP A 33 -18.06 -13.04 -5.73
N GLU A 34 -18.07 -14.33 -5.44
CA GLU A 34 -16.90 -15.03 -4.89
C GLU A 34 -15.76 -15.15 -5.91
N ASN A 35 -16.08 -15.32 -7.21
CA ASN A 35 -15.05 -15.42 -8.25
C ASN A 35 -14.35 -14.07 -8.42
N GLU A 36 -15.09 -12.97 -8.33
CA GLU A 36 -14.55 -11.62 -8.38
C GLU A 36 -13.60 -11.36 -7.19
N LYS A 37 -14.00 -11.73 -5.97
CA LYS A 37 -13.13 -11.66 -4.79
C LYS A 37 -11.88 -12.53 -4.93
N MET A 38 -12.02 -13.73 -5.48
CA MET A 38 -10.89 -14.63 -5.73
C MET A 38 -9.92 -14.07 -6.78
N ASP A 39 -10.42 -13.43 -7.84
CA ASP A 39 -9.58 -12.74 -8.82
C ASP A 39 -8.80 -11.59 -8.19
N LEU A 40 -9.47 -10.79 -7.35
CA LEU A 40 -8.82 -9.71 -6.61
C LEU A 40 -7.75 -10.23 -5.62
N PHE A 41 -8.04 -11.32 -4.94
CA PHE A 41 -7.04 -11.95 -4.07
C PHE A 41 -5.83 -12.46 -4.85
N LYS A 42 -6.07 -13.02 -6.04
CA LYS A 42 -4.98 -13.39 -6.95
C LYS A 42 -4.18 -12.17 -7.39
N LYS A 43 -4.82 -11.05 -7.74
CA LYS A 43 -4.14 -9.80 -8.09
C LYS A 43 -3.29 -9.25 -6.94
N LEU A 44 -3.75 -9.38 -5.69
CA LEU A 44 -2.96 -9.06 -4.51
C LEU A 44 -1.70 -9.96 -4.43
N ARG A 45 -1.83 -11.26 -4.65
CA ARG A 45 -0.71 -12.20 -4.65
C ARG A 45 0.28 -11.93 -5.78
N ASP A 46 -0.20 -11.54 -6.95
CA ASP A 46 0.63 -11.12 -8.08
C ASP A 46 1.42 -9.83 -7.74
N ALA A 47 0.79 -8.88 -7.04
CA ALA A 47 1.44 -7.66 -6.54
C ALA A 47 2.54 -7.98 -5.52
N GLU A 48 2.26 -8.83 -4.53
CA GLU A 48 3.24 -9.28 -3.55
C GLU A 48 4.43 -10.00 -4.21
N SER A 49 4.17 -10.88 -5.18
CA SER A 49 5.21 -11.59 -5.92
C SER A 49 6.12 -10.63 -6.71
N TRP A 50 5.55 -9.54 -7.26
CA TRP A 50 6.34 -8.49 -7.91
C TRP A 50 7.22 -7.76 -6.91
N LEU A 51 6.70 -7.42 -5.71
CA LEU A 51 7.48 -6.79 -4.64
C LEU A 51 8.60 -7.69 -4.12
N GLU A 52 8.34 -8.98 -3.95
CA GLU A 52 9.36 -9.98 -3.59
C GLU A 52 10.45 -10.07 -4.65
N TRP A 53 10.08 -10.04 -5.94
CA TRP A 53 11.04 -10.04 -7.03
C TRP A 53 11.87 -8.75 -7.03
N LYS A 54 11.25 -7.59 -6.87
CA LYS A 54 11.96 -6.31 -6.77
C LYS A 54 12.92 -6.27 -5.58
N ALA A 55 12.51 -6.77 -4.43
CA ALA A 55 13.40 -6.84 -3.26
C ALA A 55 14.67 -7.66 -3.55
N LYS A 56 14.55 -8.78 -4.28
CA LYS A 56 15.70 -9.61 -4.70
C LYS A 56 16.69 -8.87 -5.59
N GLU A 57 16.22 -7.95 -6.46
CA GLU A 57 17.11 -7.12 -7.29
C GLU A 57 18.03 -6.23 -6.43
N TYR A 58 17.60 -5.89 -5.21
CA TYR A 58 18.38 -5.13 -4.21
C TYR A 58 19.06 -6.02 -3.16
N GLY A 59 19.08 -7.33 -3.36
CA GLY A 59 19.70 -8.27 -2.41
C GLY A 59 18.92 -8.44 -1.11
N LYS A 60 17.64 -8.01 -1.07
CA LYS A 60 16.75 -8.14 0.08
C LYS A 60 15.82 -9.34 -0.06
N THR A 61 15.34 -9.84 1.07
CA THR A 61 14.32 -10.88 1.11
C THR A 61 13.06 -10.31 1.74
N VAL A 62 11.95 -10.48 1.05
CA VAL A 62 10.60 -10.17 1.55
C VAL A 62 9.78 -11.44 1.51
N ARG A 63 8.92 -11.63 2.49
CA ARG A 63 7.93 -12.70 2.53
C ARG A 63 6.61 -12.17 3.07
N PHE A 64 5.55 -12.34 2.30
CA PHE A 64 4.21 -11.97 2.70
C PHE A 64 3.46 -13.15 3.35
N VAL A 65 2.74 -12.86 4.43
CA VAL A 65 1.83 -13.78 5.10
C VAL A 65 0.46 -13.12 5.15
N ASN A 66 -0.56 -13.78 4.61
CA ASN A 66 -1.87 -13.19 4.45
C ASN A 66 -2.88 -13.70 5.47
N GLY A 67 -3.58 -12.77 6.12
CA GLY A 67 -4.86 -12.98 6.78
C GLY A 67 -5.97 -12.39 5.90
N VAL A 68 -7.10 -13.08 5.75
CA VAL A 68 -8.15 -12.63 4.85
C VAL A 68 -9.51 -12.74 5.53
N HIS A 69 -10.31 -11.68 5.45
CA HIS A 69 -11.69 -11.62 5.93
C HIS A 69 -12.61 -11.23 4.76
N GLY A 70 -13.77 -11.85 4.69
CA GLY A 70 -14.77 -11.55 3.66
C GLY A 70 -14.53 -12.25 2.32
N LEU A 71 -13.50 -13.07 2.17
CA LEU A 71 -13.22 -13.80 0.92
C LEU A 71 -14.23 -14.95 0.71
N PHE A 72 -14.36 -15.84 1.68
CA PHE A 72 -15.25 -17.00 1.63
C PHE A 72 -16.53 -16.78 2.42
N GLU A 73 -16.46 -16.05 3.51
CA GLU A 73 -17.62 -15.68 4.30
C GLU A 73 -17.88 -14.18 4.18
N PRO A 74 -19.13 -13.73 4.07
CA PRO A 74 -19.42 -12.30 3.96
C PRO A 74 -18.87 -11.52 5.15
N PHE A 75 -18.16 -10.42 4.86
CA PHE A 75 -17.78 -9.42 5.84
C PHE A 75 -18.61 -8.16 5.57
N GLU A 76 -19.90 -8.27 5.90
CA GLU A 76 -20.86 -7.21 5.62
C GLU A 76 -20.63 -6.00 6.50
N VAL A 77 -20.74 -4.83 5.93
CA VAL A 77 -20.66 -3.54 6.59
C VAL A 77 -21.87 -2.71 6.26
N GLU A 78 -22.32 -1.88 7.19
CA GLU A 78 -23.50 -1.01 6.97
C GLU A 78 -23.20 0.06 5.93
N VAL A 79 -21.97 0.57 5.94
CA VAL A 79 -21.51 1.60 5.00
C VAL A 79 -20.09 1.29 4.56
N VAL A 80 -19.91 1.09 3.26
CA VAL A 80 -18.57 0.99 2.65
C VAL A 80 -17.98 2.39 2.58
N PRO A 81 -16.70 2.58 2.95
CA PRO A 81 -16.08 3.89 2.93
C PRO A 81 -16.09 4.50 1.53
N ASP A 82 -16.39 5.78 1.46
CA ASP A 82 -16.15 6.60 0.27
C ASP A 82 -14.69 7.09 0.24
N TYR A 83 -14.26 7.49 -0.94
CA TYR A 83 -13.04 8.28 -1.05
C TYR A 83 -13.17 9.54 -0.16
N GLU A 84 -12.16 9.82 0.66
CA GLU A 84 -12.16 10.91 1.65
C GLU A 84 -13.04 10.69 2.89
N ALA A 85 -13.54 9.48 3.13
CA ALA A 85 -14.29 9.17 4.37
C ALA A 85 -13.47 9.33 5.67
N GLY A 86 -12.20 9.64 5.53
CA GLY A 86 -11.22 9.82 6.61
C GLY A 86 -9.91 9.08 6.33
N PRO A 87 -8.93 9.15 7.23
CA PRO A 87 -7.67 8.45 7.08
C PRO A 87 -7.88 6.94 6.86
N ALA A 88 -7.15 6.36 5.91
CA ALA A 88 -7.25 4.93 5.60
C ALA A 88 -6.95 4.06 6.84
N THR A 89 -6.03 4.50 7.68
CA THR A 89 -5.69 3.82 8.94
C THR A 89 -6.89 3.76 9.89
N ASP A 90 -7.64 4.85 10.06
CA ASP A 90 -8.82 4.89 10.94
C ASP A 90 -9.94 3.98 10.41
N ILE A 91 -10.09 3.92 9.08
CA ILE A 91 -11.03 3.00 8.43
C ILE A 91 -10.60 1.56 8.65
N ALA A 92 -9.34 1.26 8.42
CA ALA A 92 -8.75 -0.07 8.59
C ALA A 92 -8.92 -0.58 10.03
N GLU A 93 -8.71 0.27 11.04
CA GLU A 93 -8.88 -0.09 12.45
C GLU A 93 -10.32 -0.46 12.82
N ARG A 94 -11.31 0.18 12.21
CA ARG A 94 -12.72 -0.21 12.42
C ARG A 94 -12.97 -1.65 11.98
N TYR A 95 -12.35 -2.07 10.88
CA TYR A 95 -12.49 -3.46 10.39
C TYR A 95 -11.70 -4.46 11.23
N LEU A 96 -10.52 -4.10 11.74
CA LEU A 96 -9.84 -4.91 12.75
C LEU A 96 -10.74 -5.17 13.96
N THR A 97 -11.32 -4.11 14.51
CA THR A 97 -12.23 -4.20 15.67
C THR A 97 -13.44 -5.07 15.36
N LYS A 98 -14.06 -4.90 14.18
CA LYS A 98 -15.21 -5.72 13.74
C LYS A 98 -14.83 -7.20 13.59
N ALA A 99 -13.60 -7.49 13.17
CA ALA A 99 -13.08 -8.86 13.08
C ALA A 99 -12.65 -9.44 14.44
N GLY A 100 -12.80 -8.72 15.54
CA GLY A 100 -12.35 -9.14 16.86
C GLY A 100 -10.83 -9.12 17.05
N LEU A 101 -10.13 -8.40 16.19
CA LEU A 101 -8.68 -8.20 16.26
C LEU A 101 -8.35 -6.95 17.08
N PRO A 102 -7.19 -6.90 17.73
CA PRO A 102 -6.73 -5.68 18.38
C PRO A 102 -6.59 -4.52 17.38
N ALA A 103 -6.68 -3.27 17.84
CA ALA A 103 -6.44 -2.06 17.06
C ALA A 103 -5.18 -1.33 17.54
N GLY A 104 -4.73 -0.34 16.78
CA GLY A 104 -3.57 0.47 17.10
C GLY A 104 -2.29 -0.36 17.24
N VAL A 105 -1.42 0.05 18.14
CA VAL A 105 -0.16 -0.67 18.44
C VAL A 105 -0.39 -2.10 18.95
N GLY A 106 -1.57 -2.39 19.48
CA GLY A 106 -1.95 -3.73 19.91
C GLY A 106 -2.01 -4.74 18.74
N TYR A 107 -2.35 -4.27 17.54
CA TYR A 107 -2.42 -5.12 16.37
C TYR A 107 -1.04 -5.63 15.93
N SER A 108 -0.04 -4.76 15.80
CA SER A 108 1.32 -5.16 15.44
C SER A 108 1.92 -6.13 16.46
N ALA A 109 1.67 -5.90 17.75
CA ALA A 109 2.07 -6.83 18.80
C ALA A 109 1.36 -8.19 18.71
N TRP A 110 0.09 -8.18 18.31
CA TRP A 110 -0.68 -9.40 18.06
C TRP A 110 -0.13 -10.16 16.85
N VAL A 111 0.14 -9.47 15.74
CA VAL A 111 0.74 -10.05 14.53
C VAL A 111 2.06 -10.73 14.87
N LYS A 112 2.96 -10.04 15.56
CA LYS A 112 4.25 -10.60 15.95
C LYS A 112 4.11 -11.90 16.76
N ARG A 113 3.17 -11.94 17.72
CA ARG A 113 2.95 -13.12 18.55
C ARG A 113 2.29 -14.29 17.80
N ASN A 114 1.39 -14.01 16.86
CA ASN A 114 0.54 -15.04 16.24
C ASN A 114 1.05 -15.52 14.87
N SER A 115 1.75 -14.65 14.11
CA SER A 115 2.29 -14.99 12.79
C SER A 115 3.83 -15.06 12.77
N GLY A 116 4.49 -14.47 13.76
CA GLY A 116 5.94 -14.31 13.78
C GLY A 116 6.46 -13.29 12.75
N CYS A 117 5.57 -12.49 12.15
CA CYS A 117 5.96 -11.45 11.21
C CYS A 117 6.46 -10.21 11.95
N ASP A 118 7.43 -9.53 11.34
CA ASP A 118 8.06 -8.34 11.93
C ASP A 118 7.25 -7.07 11.68
N GLN A 119 6.48 -7.04 10.60
CA GLN A 119 5.73 -5.88 10.11
C GLN A 119 4.29 -6.28 9.81
N SER A 120 3.36 -5.32 9.84
CA SER A 120 1.93 -5.56 9.61
C SER A 120 1.29 -4.44 8.81
N LEU A 121 0.45 -4.80 7.84
CA LEU A 121 -0.31 -3.90 6.98
C LEU A 121 -1.78 -4.30 6.95
N ILE A 122 -2.65 -3.32 6.69
CA ILE A 122 -4.09 -3.53 6.65
C ILE A 122 -4.62 -3.05 5.31
N PHE A 123 -5.23 -3.96 4.55
CA PHE A 123 -5.86 -3.68 3.28
C PHE A 123 -7.37 -3.77 3.41
N VAL A 124 -8.06 -2.75 2.94
CA VAL A 124 -9.52 -2.75 2.81
C VAL A 124 -9.84 -2.67 1.33
N ILE A 125 -10.44 -3.71 0.76
CA ILE A 125 -10.90 -3.74 -0.63
C ILE A 125 -12.41 -3.57 -0.62
N ALA A 126 -12.87 -2.44 -1.13
CA ALA A 126 -14.28 -2.05 -1.13
C ALA A 126 -14.92 -2.34 -2.49
N ASN A 127 -16.04 -3.08 -2.50
CA ASN A 127 -16.85 -3.29 -3.70
C ASN A 127 -17.68 -2.04 -4.04
N LYS A 128 -16.99 -1.04 -4.58
CA LYS A 128 -17.55 0.28 -4.91
C LYS A 128 -16.62 1.02 -5.87
N PRO A 129 -17.12 1.84 -6.78
CA PRO A 129 -16.30 2.76 -7.54
C PRO A 129 -15.58 3.75 -6.62
N GLY A 130 -14.29 3.98 -6.86
CA GLY A 130 -13.52 4.93 -6.06
C GLY A 130 -12.08 5.05 -6.55
N ARG A 131 -11.30 5.87 -5.87
CA ARG A 131 -9.85 5.98 -6.02
C ARG A 131 -9.21 5.38 -4.77
N GLY A 132 -8.25 4.44 -4.95
CA GLY A 132 -7.44 3.92 -3.87
C GLY A 132 -6.63 5.01 -3.20
N TYR A 133 -6.38 4.84 -1.92
CA TYR A 133 -5.48 5.71 -1.16
C TYR A 133 -4.90 4.97 0.03
N ALA A 134 -3.70 5.37 0.41
CA ALA A 134 -2.97 4.86 1.55
C ALA A 134 -2.56 6.01 2.46
N ASN A 135 -2.51 5.74 3.75
CA ASN A 135 -1.95 6.68 4.71
C ASN A 135 -0.80 5.98 5.43
N PRO A 136 0.44 6.28 5.07
CA PRO A 136 1.58 5.88 5.85
C PRO A 136 1.53 6.57 7.22
N PHE A 137 1.93 5.86 8.26
CA PHE A 137 1.96 6.42 9.60
C PHE A 137 3.21 7.27 9.80
N GLY A 138 3.05 8.50 10.26
CA GLY A 138 4.17 9.38 10.59
C GLY A 138 4.51 9.31 12.07
N GLY A 139 5.58 8.61 12.44
CA GLY A 139 6.04 8.54 13.82
C GLY A 139 6.77 7.25 14.20
N ASP A 140 7.29 7.16 15.40
CA ASP A 140 8.06 6.02 15.89
C ASP A 140 7.20 4.88 16.47
N ASN A 141 5.88 4.97 16.36
CA ASN A 141 4.97 3.97 16.88
C ASN A 141 4.88 2.76 15.94
N ASP A 142 4.64 1.58 16.49
CA ASP A 142 4.40 0.35 15.73
C ASP A 142 2.91 0.21 15.30
N TRP A 143 2.28 1.30 14.87
CA TRP A 143 0.95 1.26 14.29
C TRP A 143 0.99 0.66 12.89
N ALA A 144 0.04 -0.21 12.58
CA ALA A 144 -0.08 -0.76 11.25
C ALA A 144 -0.70 0.26 10.30
N GLU A 145 -0.04 0.46 9.18
CA GLU A 145 -0.51 1.32 8.11
C GLU A 145 -1.69 0.67 7.38
N GLY A 146 -2.61 1.51 6.91
CA GLY A 146 -3.81 1.07 6.21
C GLY A 146 -3.95 1.66 4.83
N THR A 147 -4.51 0.89 3.93
CA THR A 147 -4.95 1.34 2.61
C THR A 147 -6.40 0.97 2.36
N VAL A 148 -7.12 1.82 1.66
CA VAL A 148 -8.45 1.55 1.13
C VAL A 148 -8.37 1.53 -0.38
N LEU A 149 -8.72 0.38 -0.95
CA LEU A 149 -8.75 0.11 -2.37
C LEU A 149 -10.20 -0.05 -2.81
N PHE A 150 -10.51 0.41 -4.01
CA PHE A 150 -11.86 0.34 -4.57
C PHE A 150 -11.86 -0.54 -5.81
N HIS A 151 -12.91 -1.32 -5.96
CA HIS A 151 -13.12 -2.18 -7.11
C HIS A 151 -14.57 -2.08 -7.58
N SER A 152 -14.77 -1.97 -8.89
CA SER A 152 -16.06 -2.12 -9.54
C SER A 152 -15.88 -2.64 -10.96
N ALA A 153 -16.96 -3.10 -11.57
CA ALA A 153 -16.94 -3.56 -12.97
C ALA A 153 -16.45 -2.47 -13.96
N GLU A 154 -16.75 -1.19 -13.68
CA GLU A 154 -16.34 -0.06 -14.52
C GLU A 154 -14.91 0.39 -14.25
N ARG A 155 -14.42 0.14 -13.06
CA ARG A 155 -13.05 0.49 -12.62
C ARG A 155 -12.44 -0.69 -11.87
N PRO A 156 -12.01 -1.73 -12.58
CA PRO A 156 -11.41 -2.90 -11.95
C PRO A 156 -10.10 -2.53 -11.25
N LEU A 157 -9.93 -3.04 -10.04
CA LEU A 157 -8.66 -2.91 -9.33
C LEU A 157 -7.62 -3.83 -9.96
N GLU A 158 -6.47 -3.27 -10.32
CA GLU A 158 -5.38 -4.00 -10.95
C GLU A 158 -4.20 -4.21 -9.98
N SER A 159 -3.41 -5.27 -10.20
CA SER A 159 -2.23 -5.58 -9.38
C SER A 159 -1.25 -4.41 -9.31
N SER A 160 -1.11 -3.65 -10.38
CA SER A 160 -0.24 -2.46 -10.42
C SER A 160 -0.72 -1.34 -9.50
N SER A 161 -2.03 -1.12 -9.41
CA SER A 161 -2.63 -0.18 -8.47
C SER A 161 -2.45 -0.66 -7.01
N ILE A 162 -2.55 -1.97 -6.79
CA ILE A 162 -2.27 -2.56 -5.47
C ILE A 162 -0.81 -2.32 -5.08
N ILE A 163 0.15 -2.51 -5.99
CA ILE A 163 1.58 -2.23 -5.74
C ILE A 163 1.79 -0.76 -5.40
N HIS A 164 1.19 0.15 -6.16
CA HIS A 164 1.30 1.59 -5.93
C HIS A 164 0.88 1.96 -4.50
N GLU A 165 -0.31 1.56 -4.08
CA GLU A 165 -0.80 1.84 -2.73
C GLU A 165 0.00 1.08 -1.65
N PHE A 166 0.51 -0.11 -1.99
CA PHE A 166 1.38 -0.87 -1.10
C PHE A 166 2.67 -0.11 -0.77
N LEU A 167 3.31 0.48 -1.79
CA LEU A 167 4.56 1.21 -1.63
C LEU A 167 4.39 2.49 -0.82
N HIS A 168 3.23 3.14 -0.87
CA HIS A 168 2.91 4.26 0.02
C HIS A 168 3.02 3.87 1.49
N LEU A 169 2.59 2.66 1.87
CA LEU A 169 2.65 2.19 3.25
C LEU A 169 4.09 2.06 3.78
N PHE A 170 5.09 1.94 2.87
CA PHE A 170 6.51 1.95 3.20
C PHE A 170 7.17 3.32 3.02
N GLY A 171 6.40 4.37 2.76
CA GLY A 171 6.89 5.75 2.67
C GLY A 171 7.21 6.23 1.26
N ALA A 172 6.88 5.46 0.20
CA ALA A 172 6.97 5.98 -1.15
C ALA A 172 5.98 7.14 -1.36
N VAL A 173 6.37 8.11 -2.18
CA VAL A 173 5.56 9.28 -2.52
C VAL A 173 5.09 9.19 -3.97
N ASP A 174 3.97 9.86 -4.27
CA ASP A 174 3.56 10.07 -5.65
C ASP A 174 4.63 10.85 -6.41
N LEU A 175 4.93 10.41 -7.62
CA LEU A 175 5.93 11.02 -8.50
C LEU A 175 5.31 11.71 -9.73
N TYR A 176 3.97 11.70 -9.84
CA TYR A 176 3.20 12.49 -10.80
C TYR A 176 2.80 13.84 -10.17
N GLU A 177 2.29 14.77 -10.99
CA GLU A 177 1.88 16.09 -10.54
C GLU A 177 0.75 16.02 -9.51
N THR A 178 1.01 16.58 -8.32
CA THR A 178 0.08 16.68 -7.18
C THR A 178 0.36 17.98 -6.44
N ASP A 179 -0.36 18.25 -5.37
CA ASP A 179 -0.05 19.38 -4.47
C ASP A 179 1.33 19.24 -3.80
N ALA A 180 1.88 18.01 -3.76
CA ALA A 180 3.20 17.71 -3.17
C ALA A 180 4.31 17.52 -4.22
N GLN A 181 3.97 17.43 -5.52
CA GLN A 181 4.92 17.24 -6.61
C GLN A 181 4.68 18.22 -7.75
N THR A 182 5.74 18.91 -8.15
CA THR A 182 5.67 19.86 -9.27
C THR A 182 5.55 19.13 -10.61
N LYS A 183 4.97 19.83 -11.60
CA LYS A 183 4.95 19.33 -12.97
C LYS A 183 6.35 19.06 -13.52
N GLU A 184 7.34 19.90 -13.19
CA GLU A 184 8.74 19.71 -13.62
C GLU A 184 9.31 18.38 -13.11
N ASN A 185 9.07 18.04 -11.85
CA ASN A 185 9.47 16.77 -11.25
C ASN A 185 8.75 15.60 -11.91
N SER A 186 7.44 15.72 -12.15
CA SER A 186 6.66 14.70 -12.85
C SER A 186 7.22 14.44 -14.25
N ASP A 187 7.41 15.49 -15.08
CA ASP A 187 7.97 15.40 -16.43
C ASP A 187 9.39 14.80 -16.43
N ARG A 188 10.19 15.13 -15.41
CA ARG A 188 11.53 14.56 -15.22
C ARG A 188 11.47 13.07 -14.90
N MET A 189 10.56 12.65 -14.02
CA MET A 189 10.39 11.25 -13.67
C MET A 189 9.92 10.44 -14.89
N GLU A 190 8.93 10.93 -15.64
CA GLU A 190 8.45 10.28 -16.85
C GLU A 190 9.58 10.09 -17.88
N LYS A 191 10.44 11.08 -18.02
CA LYS A 191 11.59 11.00 -18.95
C LYS A 191 12.64 9.99 -18.49
N MET A 192 12.92 9.90 -17.19
CA MET A 192 13.95 9.02 -16.63
C MET A 192 13.45 7.58 -16.47
N TYR A 193 12.21 7.42 -16.02
CA TYR A 193 11.58 6.13 -15.70
C TYR A 193 10.12 6.12 -16.16
N PRO A 194 9.85 6.00 -17.48
CA PRO A 194 8.51 6.17 -18.05
C PRO A 194 7.47 5.17 -17.55
N LYS A 195 7.91 4.09 -16.90
CA LYS A 195 7.03 3.04 -16.35
C LYS A 195 7.20 2.92 -14.82
N GLU A 196 7.62 4.00 -14.19
CA GLU A 196 7.77 4.06 -12.72
C GLU A 196 6.41 3.86 -12.04
N VAL A 197 6.36 2.90 -11.12
CA VAL A 197 5.12 2.50 -10.45
C VAL A 197 4.49 3.63 -9.63
N MET A 198 5.28 4.51 -9.04
CA MET A 198 4.78 5.68 -8.28
C MET A 198 4.45 6.88 -9.16
N HIS A 199 4.74 6.80 -10.47
CA HIS A 199 4.41 7.84 -11.44
C HIS A 199 3.28 7.39 -12.38
N ASN A 200 3.40 6.18 -12.95
CA ASN A 200 2.45 5.66 -13.92
C ASN A 200 2.29 4.14 -13.76
N HIS A 201 1.35 3.73 -12.93
CA HIS A 201 1.10 2.33 -12.60
C HIS A 201 0.14 1.61 -13.58
N TYR A 202 -0.23 2.21 -14.70
CA TYR A 202 -1.16 1.59 -15.67
C TYR A 202 -0.50 0.59 -16.63
N PHE A 203 0.77 0.27 -16.43
CA PHE A 203 1.48 -0.73 -17.21
C PHE A 203 1.28 -2.15 -16.66
N PRO A 204 1.37 -3.18 -17.52
CA PRO A 204 1.43 -4.57 -17.08
C PRO A 204 2.60 -4.80 -16.10
N LEU A 205 2.43 -5.69 -15.12
CA LEU A 205 3.43 -5.94 -14.06
C LEU A 205 4.86 -6.17 -14.58
N LYS A 206 4.99 -6.94 -15.68
CA LYS A 206 6.30 -7.24 -16.31
C LYS A 206 7.03 -6.02 -16.87
N GLU A 207 6.31 -4.92 -17.06
CA GLU A 207 6.83 -3.68 -17.63
C GLU A 207 7.05 -2.60 -16.59
N LEU A 208 6.45 -2.75 -15.40
CA LEU A 208 6.60 -1.78 -14.32
C LEU A 208 8.06 -1.67 -13.87
N GLN A 209 8.44 -0.43 -13.60
CA GLN A 209 9.76 -0.07 -13.08
C GLN A 209 9.64 0.41 -11.64
N MET A 210 10.68 0.21 -10.87
CA MET A 210 10.91 0.85 -9.59
C MET A 210 12.19 1.68 -9.70
N SER A 211 12.08 2.97 -9.58
CA SER A 211 13.24 3.88 -9.64
C SER A 211 14.13 3.72 -8.40
N PRO A 212 15.40 4.14 -8.47
CA PRO A 212 16.27 4.20 -7.29
C PRO A 212 15.69 5.07 -6.16
N LEU A 213 14.92 6.11 -6.49
CA LEU A 213 14.23 6.93 -5.50
C LEU A 213 13.18 6.13 -4.74
N THR A 214 12.27 5.45 -5.44
CA THR A 214 11.25 4.60 -4.81
C THR A 214 11.90 3.48 -4.00
N ALA A 215 12.92 2.83 -4.53
CA ALA A 215 13.65 1.78 -3.82
C ALA A 215 14.32 2.29 -2.52
N TRP A 216 14.83 3.51 -2.52
CA TRP A 216 15.38 4.14 -1.33
C TRP A 216 14.30 4.52 -0.33
N LEU A 217 13.19 5.11 -0.78
CA LEU A 217 12.07 5.50 0.07
C LEU A 217 11.47 4.30 0.84
N VAL A 218 11.34 3.16 0.17
CA VAL A 218 10.78 1.93 0.79
C VAL A 218 11.85 1.06 1.50
N GLY A 219 13.07 1.55 1.63
CA GLY A 219 14.14 0.89 2.38
C GLY A 219 14.79 -0.31 1.69
N LEU A 220 14.57 -0.52 0.38
CA LEU A 220 15.30 -1.54 -0.40
C LEU A 220 16.75 -1.14 -0.66
N SER A 221 17.02 0.16 -0.79
CA SER A 221 18.35 0.73 -0.98
C SER A 221 18.68 1.70 0.14
N ASP A 222 19.92 1.67 0.62
CA ASP A 222 20.44 2.68 1.55
C ASP A 222 21.16 3.82 0.81
N LYS A 223 21.25 3.73 -0.53
CA LYS A 223 21.96 4.72 -1.36
C LYS A 223 21.02 5.87 -1.71
N GLN A 224 21.21 7.03 -1.09
CA GLN A 224 20.59 8.27 -1.50
C GLN A 224 21.41 8.92 -2.64
N GLU A 225 20.72 9.42 -3.66
CA GLU A 225 21.36 10.15 -4.76
C GLU A 225 20.98 11.64 -4.70
N PRO A 226 21.88 12.55 -5.10
CA PRO A 226 21.64 14.00 -4.94
C PRO A 226 20.35 14.51 -5.62
N TRP A 227 19.89 13.84 -6.66
CA TRP A 227 18.67 14.24 -7.38
C TRP A 227 17.38 13.89 -6.64
N PHE A 228 17.43 13.04 -5.59
CA PHE A 228 16.24 12.69 -4.80
C PHE A 228 15.67 13.90 -4.08
N ASP A 229 16.54 14.82 -3.62
CA ASP A 229 16.14 15.98 -2.83
C ASP A 229 15.09 16.85 -3.54
N SER A 230 15.17 16.95 -4.88
CA SER A 230 14.19 17.71 -5.65
C SER A 230 12.77 17.14 -5.61
N PHE A 231 12.61 15.86 -5.29
CA PHE A 231 11.31 15.18 -5.15
C PHE A 231 10.81 15.14 -3.70
N LEU A 232 11.65 15.46 -2.73
CA LEU A 232 11.36 15.36 -1.30
C LEU A 232 11.12 16.73 -0.66
N LEU A 233 11.56 17.80 -1.31
CA LEU A 233 11.29 19.16 -0.88
C LEU A 233 9.95 19.61 -1.45
N SER A 234 9.01 19.96 -0.55
CA SER A 234 7.78 20.64 -0.98
C SER A 234 8.08 21.90 -1.76
N PRO A 235 7.33 22.18 -2.83
CA PRO A 235 7.46 23.41 -3.59
C PRO A 235 7.16 24.66 -2.76
#